data_9a9a59cf6a753f309c03effa661d9a78
#
_entry.id   9a9a59cf6a753f309c03effa661d9a78
#
_cell.length_a   1.000
_cell.length_b   1.000
_cell.length_c   1.000
_cell.angle_alpha   90.00
_cell.angle_beta   90.00
_cell.angle_gamma   90.00
#
_symmetry.space_group_name_H-M   'P 1'
#
loop_
_entity.id
_entity.type
_entity.pdbx_description
1 polymer ?
#
loop_
_entity_poly.entity_id
_entity_poly.type
_entity_poly.pdbx_seq_one_letter_code
_entity_poly.pdbx_strand_id
1 'polypeptide(L)'
;VLDVMNKRVKEAFPDVEVRQAYSARSVVSRLRAQGVWVQLPADALVELRDQGFTHVIIQPTIIIEGVEMEAIRKEAEQRKGLFKDLRVGNPLLYDDTDYEAVMKAVSSPSGVTKNGAKLLVAHGTYHASNSAYAKLGYMFQTKGMKDYYTGTREGFPTIEDVGEQMRQAGHKRVQLIPFMFVLIRGTENTVADFWQKGLRQQGFDVDIYLKPLGENPAIRSLFIDHIRFAMKYKRATIFDRKKLYTH
;
A
#
# COMPACT_ATOMS: atom_id res chain seq x y z
N VAL A 1 11.16 -4.78 -6.63
CA VAL A 1 9.70 -4.68 -6.41
C VAL A 1 9.03 -3.99 -7.59
N LEU A 2 9.40 -2.73 -7.86
CA LEU A 2 8.72 -1.92 -8.88
C LEU A 2 8.88 -2.52 -10.28
N ASP A 3 10.07 -2.98 -10.68
CA ASP A 3 10.29 -3.62 -11.98
C ASP A 3 9.45 -4.89 -12.16
N VAL A 4 9.31 -5.67 -11.07
CA VAL A 4 8.45 -6.87 -11.07
C VAL A 4 6.98 -6.47 -11.22
N MET A 5 6.55 -5.39 -10.55
CA MET A 5 5.18 -4.88 -10.70
C MET A 5 4.93 -4.40 -12.13
N ASN A 6 5.85 -3.58 -12.69
CA ASN A 6 5.75 -3.10 -14.07
C ASN A 6 5.69 -4.26 -15.08
N LYS A 7 6.54 -5.29 -14.90
CA LYS A 7 6.49 -6.51 -15.73
C LYS A 7 5.12 -7.18 -15.66
N ARG A 8 4.56 -7.33 -14.45
CA ARG A 8 3.23 -7.93 -14.27
C ARG A 8 2.10 -7.11 -14.91
N VAL A 9 2.20 -5.77 -14.84
CA VAL A 9 1.24 -4.90 -15.53
C VAL A 9 1.34 -5.08 -17.05
N LYS A 10 2.54 -5.09 -17.63
CA LYS A 10 2.75 -5.32 -19.06
C LYS A 10 2.25 -6.70 -19.52
N GLU A 11 2.46 -7.74 -18.72
CA GLU A 11 1.94 -9.09 -18.98
C GLU A 11 0.40 -9.13 -18.95
N ALA A 12 -0.22 -8.41 -18.01
CA ALA A 12 -1.67 -8.37 -17.85
C ALA A 12 -2.37 -7.50 -18.91
N PHE A 13 -1.65 -6.54 -19.49
CA PHE A 13 -2.13 -5.55 -20.46
C PHE A 13 -1.10 -5.34 -21.58
N PRO A 14 -0.92 -6.31 -22.49
CA PRO A 14 0.15 -6.27 -23.49
C PRO A 14 0.04 -5.12 -24.49
N ASP A 15 -1.18 -4.64 -24.74
CA ASP A 15 -1.47 -3.55 -25.67
C ASP A 15 -1.45 -2.15 -25.01
N VAL A 16 -1.04 -2.07 -23.74
CA VAL A 16 -1.03 -0.81 -22.98
C VAL A 16 0.41 -0.38 -22.72
N GLU A 17 0.72 0.88 -23.00
CA GLU A 17 2.00 1.47 -22.61
C GLU A 17 2.04 1.68 -21.07
N VAL A 18 3.12 1.24 -20.45
CA VAL A 18 3.31 1.32 -18.99
C VAL A 18 4.48 2.22 -18.66
N ARG A 19 4.20 3.29 -17.92
CA ARG A 19 5.19 4.24 -17.40
C ARG A 19 5.22 4.17 -15.88
N GLN A 20 6.41 4.36 -15.32
CA GLN A 20 6.62 4.45 -13.88
C GLN A 20 6.86 5.90 -13.48
N ALA A 21 6.19 6.33 -12.43
CA ALA A 21 6.42 7.63 -11.80
C ALA A 21 6.47 7.50 -10.28
N TYR A 22 7.13 8.43 -9.63
CA TYR A 22 7.33 8.46 -8.17
C TYR A 22 6.62 9.68 -7.59
N SER A 23 5.67 9.47 -6.67
CA SER A 23 4.90 10.55 -6.04
C SER A 23 5.70 11.35 -4.99
N ALA A 24 6.69 10.70 -4.33
CA ALA A 24 7.48 11.33 -3.28
C ALA A 24 8.62 12.18 -3.86
N ARG A 25 8.47 13.51 -3.82
CA ARG A 25 9.46 14.48 -4.34
C ARG A 25 10.86 14.28 -3.72
N SER A 26 10.94 14.00 -2.42
CA SER A 26 12.21 13.74 -1.72
C SER A 26 12.93 12.50 -2.27
N VAL A 27 12.18 11.45 -2.63
CA VAL A 27 12.73 10.25 -3.27
C VAL A 27 13.24 10.58 -4.66
N VAL A 28 12.45 11.33 -5.46
CA VAL A 28 12.84 11.78 -6.81
C VAL A 28 14.13 12.59 -6.74
N SER A 29 14.21 13.58 -5.86
CA SER A 29 15.41 14.43 -5.71
C SER A 29 16.64 13.60 -5.35
N ARG A 30 16.52 12.66 -4.42
CA ARG A 30 17.62 11.78 -4.00
C ARG A 30 18.07 10.85 -5.14
N LEU A 31 17.16 10.22 -5.86
CA LEU A 31 17.50 9.33 -6.98
C LEU A 31 18.17 10.11 -8.12
N ARG A 32 17.66 11.29 -8.46
CA ARG A 32 18.27 12.16 -9.48
C ARG A 32 19.67 12.61 -9.07
N ALA A 33 19.92 12.92 -7.79
CA ALA A 33 21.25 13.23 -7.27
C ALA A 33 22.22 12.05 -7.36
N GLN A 34 21.72 10.82 -7.42
CA GLN A 34 22.49 9.59 -7.64
C GLN A 34 22.64 9.23 -9.13
N GLY A 35 22.21 10.10 -10.05
CA GLY A 35 22.26 9.86 -11.49
C GLY A 35 21.14 8.95 -12.02
N VAL A 36 20.15 8.59 -11.19
CA VAL A 36 19.01 7.77 -11.61
C VAL A 36 17.89 8.69 -12.07
N TRP A 37 17.59 8.65 -13.37
CA TRP A 37 16.50 9.44 -13.92
C TRP A 37 15.14 8.81 -13.58
N VAL A 38 14.33 9.57 -12.85
CA VAL A 38 12.97 9.20 -12.47
C VAL A 38 12.03 10.40 -12.61
N GLN A 39 10.77 10.13 -12.88
CA GLN A 39 9.74 11.15 -13.13
C GLN A 39 8.76 11.28 -11.97
N LEU A 40 8.26 12.50 -11.76
CA LEU A 40 7.02 12.75 -11.01
C LEU A 40 5.80 12.40 -11.89
N PRO A 41 4.62 12.12 -11.29
CA PRO A 41 3.40 11.88 -12.07
C PRO A 41 3.05 13.01 -13.04
N ALA A 42 3.30 14.26 -12.65
CA ALA A 42 3.09 15.43 -13.51
C ALA A 42 3.94 15.37 -14.79
N ASP A 43 5.23 15.05 -14.65
CA ASP A 43 6.17 14.99 -15.77
C ASP A 43 5.78 13.85 -16.72
N ALA A 44 5.45 12.66 -16.16
CA ALA A 44 5.01 11.51 -16.94
C ALA A 44 3.71 11.77 -17.71
N LEU A 45 2.75 12.50 -17.14
CA LEU A 45 1.51 12.88 -17.82
C LEU A 45 1.76 13.84 -18.98
N VAL A 46 2.65 14.80 -18.82
CA VAL A 46 3.03 15.72 -19.92
C VAL A 46 3.68 14.94 -21.05
N GLU A 47 4.62 14.04 -20.74
CA GLU A 47 5.28 13.23 -21.76
C GLU A 47 4.29 12.33 -22.51
N LEU A 48 3.35 11.67 -21.80
CA LEU A 48 2.32 10.84 -22.43
C LEU A 48 1.44 11.64 -23.37
N ARG A 49 1.04 12.86 -23.00
CA ARG A 49 0.30 13.79 -23.87
C ARG A 49 1.09 14.10 -25.15
N ASP A 50 2.37 14.44 -24.99
CA ASP A 50 3.25 14.84 -26.12
C ASP A 50 3.52 13.67 -27.07
N GLN A 51 3.45 12.43 -26.56
CA GLN A 51 3.50 11.20 -27.35
C GLN A 51 2.15 10.81 -27.97
N GLY A 52 1.07 11.59 -27.76
CA GLY A 52 -0.23 11.41 -28.37
C GLY A 52 -1.16 10.43 -27.66
N PHE A 53 -0.84 10.01 -26.44
CA PHE A 53 -1.77 9.20 -25.65
C PHE A 53 -3.01 10.00 -25.25
N THR A 54 -4.18 9.41 -25.44
CA THR A 54 -5.48 10.07 -25.20
C THR A 54 -6.24 9.50 -24.00
N HIS A 55 -5.95 8.27 -23.58
CA HIS A 55 -6.56 7.59 -22.44
C HIS A 55 -5.46 7.14 -21.50
N VAL A 56 -5.51 7.60 -20.28
CA VAL A 56 -4.47 7.31 -19.25
C VAL A 56 -5.12 6.87 -17.95
N ILE A 57 -4.54 5.85 -17.33
CA ILE A 57 -4.89 5.40 -15.98
C ILE A 57 -3.66 5.55 -15.09
N ILE A 58 -3.79 6.29 -14.02
CA ILE A 58 -2.82 6.35 -12.94
C ILE A 58 -3.20 5.27 -11.93
N GLN A 59 -2.36 4.25 -11.73
CA GLN A 59 -2.54 3.28 -10.65
C GLN A 59 -1.51 3.51 -9.56
N PRO A 60 -1.89 4.13 -8.44
CA PRO A 60 -1.02 4.27 -7.28
C PRO A 60 -0.80 2.92 -6.58
N THR A 61 0.44 2.64 -6.17
CA THR A 61 0.77 1.48 -5.32
C THR A 61 0.75 1.88 -3.83
N ILE A 62 -0.28 2.62 -3.46
CA ILE A 62 -0.51 3.20 -2.12
C ILE A 62 -1.45 2.27 -1.34
N ILE A 63 -1.32 2.25 -0.01
CA ILE A 63 -2.04 1.31 0.85
C ILE A 63 -3.44 1.81 1.20
N ILE A 64 -3.59 3.09 1.54
CA ILE A 64 -4.84 3.69 2.04
C ILE A 64 -5.22 4.94 1.25
N GLU A 65 -6.48 5.34 1.28
CA GLU A 65 -6.99 6.59 0.68
C GLU A 65 -6.61 7.80 1.55
N GLY A 66 -5.29 8.10 1.66
CA GLY A 66 -4.73 9.14 2.50
C GLY A 66 -4.23 10.35 1.70
N VAL A 67 -3.40 11.17 2.36
CA VAL A 67 -2.86 12.42 1.78
C VAL A 67 -2.13 12.22 0.47
N GLU A 68 -1.43 11.08 0.28
CA GLU A 68 -0.76 10.78 -0.98
C GLU A 68 -1.75 10.51 -2.11
N MET A 69 -2.87 9.82 -1.81
CA MET A 69 -3.94 9.60 -2.79
C MET A 69 -4.66 10.90 -3.14
N GLU A 70 -4.92 11.76 -2.15
CA GLU A 70 -5.49 13.09 -2.39
C GLU A 70 -4.59 13.93 -3.30
N ALA A 71 -3.27 13.90 -3.05
CA ALA A 71 -2.31 14.60 -3.89
C ALA A 71 -2.32 14.10 -5.34
N ILE A 72 -2.36 12.78 -5.56
CA ILE A 72 -2.42 12.19 -6.90
C ILE A 72 -3.76 12.52 -7.58
N ARG A 73 -4.89 12.45 -6.85
CA ARG A 73 -6.20 12.80 -7.40
C ARG A 73 -6.27 14.28 -7.78
N LYS A 74 -5.72 15.17 -6.96
CA LYS A 74 -5.61 16.61 -7.25
C LYS A 74 -4.75 16.86 -8.49
N GLU A 75 -3.61 16.18 -8.59
CA GLU A 75 -2.71 16.26 -9.74
C GLU A 75 -3.41 15.80 -11.04
N ALA A 76 -4.13 14.67 -10.97
CA ALA A 76 -4.92 14.17 -12.10
C ALA A 76 -6.04 15.14 -12.51
N GLU A 77 -6.76 15.70 -11.55
CA GLU A 77 -7.84 16.67 -11.82
C GLU A 77 -7.33 17.93 -12.52
N GLN A 78 -6.16 18.44 -12.10
CA GLN A 78 -5.52 19.60 -12.74
C GLN A 78 -5.10 19.34 -14.19
N ARG A 79 -4.87 18.08 -14.55
CA ARG A 79 -4.39 17.65 -15.88
C ARG A 79 -5.40 16.87 -16.72
N LYS A 80 -6.62 16.70 -16.22
CA LYS A 80 -7.64 15.94 -16.95
C LYS A 80 -7.92 16.48 -18.36
N GLY A 81 -7.79 17.80 -18.56
CA GLY A 81 -7.95 18.45 -19.85
C GLY A 81 -6.86 18.11 -20.89
N LEU A 82 -5.76 17.46 -20.46
CA LEU A 82 -4.70 17.02 -21.37
C LEU A 82 -5.07 15.72 -22.13
N PHE A 83 -6.11 15.01 -21.69
CA PHE A 83 -6.49 13.71 -22.20
C PHE A 83 -8.00 13.65 -22.51
N LYS A 84 -8.40 12.75 -23.40
CA LYS A 84 -9.81 12.42 -23.59
C LYS A 84 -10.39 11.74 -22.34
N ASP A 85 -9.59 10.90 -21.71
CA ASP A 85 -9.95 10.23 -20.47
C ASP A 85 -8.71 10.01 -19.58
N LEU A 86 -8.74 10.59 -18.38
CA LEU A 86 -7.72 10.39 -17.33
C LEU A 86 -8.40 9.84 -16.08
N ARG A 87 -7.96 8.66 -15.63
CA ARG A 87 -8.52 7.96 -14.48
C ARG A 87 -7.46 7.70 -13.41
N VAL A 88 -7.91 7.60 -12.17
CA VAL A 88 -7.06 7.22 -11.03
C VAL A 88 -7.65 5.98 -10.39
N GLY A 89 -6.86 4.92 -10.31
CA GLY A 89 -7.20 3.67 -9.63
C GLY A 89 -7.24 3.84 -8.10
N ASN A 90 -7.73 2.80 -7.43
CA ASN A 90 -7.89 2.79 -5.99
C ASN A 90 -6.61 2.37 -5.24
N PRO A 91 -6.43 2.76 -3.97
CA PRO A 91 -5.38 2.22 -3.10
C PRO A 91 -5.66 0.75 -2.75
N LEU A 92 -4.70 0.08 -2.11
CA LEU A 92 -4.79 -1.33 -1.77
C LEU A 92 -5.98 -1.66 -0.86
N LEU A 93 -6.20 -0.87 0.19
CA LEU A 93 -7.30 -1.02 1.13
C LEU A 93 -8.43 -0.03 0.78
N TYR A 94 -9.27 -0.39 -0.15
CA TYR A 94 -10.35 0.49 -0.61
C TYR A 94 -11.72 0.01 -0.13
N ASP A 95 -12.08 -1.25 -0.36
CA ASP A 95 -13.35 -1.82 0.11
C ASP A 95 -13.14 -3.13 0.90
N ASP A 96 -14.20 -3.68 1.46
CA ASP A 96 -14.14 -4.84 2.35
C ASP A 96 -13.53 -6.07 1.68
N THR A 97 -13.74 -6.24 0.39
CA THR A 97 -13.15 -7.37 -0.36
C THR A 97 -11.64 -7.23 -0.49
N ASP A 98 -11.13 -6.00 -0.61
CA ASP A 98 -9.69 -5.73 -0.61
C ASP A 98 -9.07 -6.11 0.76
N TYR A 99 -9.74 -5.73 1.87
CA TYR A 99 -9.27 -6.11 3.21
C TYR A 99 -9.19 -7.63 3.38
N GLU A 100 -10.21 -8.36 2.99
CA GLU A 100 -10.23 -9.83 3.07
C GLU A 100 -9.13 -10.47 2.20
N ALA A 101 -8.93 -9.96 0.99
CA ALA A 101 -7.88 -10.44 0.10
C ALA A 101 -6.47 -10.14 0.65
N VAL A 102 -6.27 -8.95 1.23
CA VAL A 102 -5.02 -8.58 1.91
C VAL A 102 -4.77 -9.47 3.12
N MET A 103 -5.77 -9.71 3.97
CA MET A 103 -5.65 -10.63 5.11
C MET A 103 -5.18 -12.00 4.65
N LYS A 104 -5.77 -12.57 3.61
CA LYS A 104 -5.36 -13.85 3.02
C LYS A 104 -3.93 -13.78 2.47
N ALA A 105 -3.58 -12.70 1.77
CA ALA A 105 -2.26 -12.53 1.19
C ALA A 105 -1.15 -12.46 2.25
N VAL A 106 -1.36 -11.75 3.36
CA VAL A 106 -0.34 -11.58 4.40
C VAL A 106 -0.23 -12.78 5.35
N SER A 107 -1.21 -13.67 5.37
CA SER A 107 -1.19 -14.88 6.20
C SER A 107 -0.50 -16.09 5.54
N SER A 108 -0.26 -16.02 4.24
CA SER A 108 0.20 -17.17 3.44
C SER A 108 1.69 -17.19 3.06
N PRO A 109 2.50 -16.12 3.22
CA PRO A 109 3.87 -16.16 2.71
C PRO A 109 4.78 -17.05 3.54
N SER A 110 5.66 -17.77 2.86
CA SER A 110 6.76 -18.50 3.51
C SER A 110 7.65 -17.53 4.29
N GLY A 111 7.99 -17.89 5.52
CA GLY A 111 8.82 -17.06 6.42
C GLY A 111 8.04 -16.22 7.43
N VAL A 112 6.70 -16.20 7.37
CA VAL A 112 5.89 -15.75 8.50
C VAL A 112 5.86 -16.86 9.55
N THR A 113 6.21 -16.51 10.79
CA THR A 113 6.24 -17.50 11.88
C THR A 113 4.85 -18.06 12.18
N LYS A 114 4.80 -19.33 12.55
CA LYS A 114 3.55 -19.95 13.03
C LYS A 114 3.28 -19.61 14.50
N ASN A 115 4.30 -19.22 15.25
CA ASN A 115 4.22 -18.98 16.69
C ASN A 115 4.37 -17.48 17.01
N GLY A 116 3.66 -17.01 18.04
CA GLY A 116 3.69 -15.63 18.49
C GLY A 116 2.80 -14.69 17.67
N ALA A 117 2.82 -13.43 18.04
CA ALA A 117 2.07 -12.38 17.36
C ALA A 117 2.69 -12.02 16.00
N LYS A 118 1.86 -11.64 15.04
CA LYS A 118 2.24 -11.08 13.75
C LYS A 118 1.74 -9.64 13.73
N LEU A 119 2.64 -8.70 13.68
CA LEU A 119 2.31 -7.28 13.73
C LEU A 119 2.63 -6.62 12.38
N LEU A 120 1.58 -6.25 11.66
CA LEU A 120 1.69 -5.45 10.45
C LEU A 120 1.98 -4.00 10.85
N VAL A 121 3.16 -3.49 10.49
CA VAL A 121 3.60 -2.14 10.85
C VAL A 121 3.58 -1.22 9.64
N ALA A 122 2.81 -0.14 9.72
CA ALA A 122 2.68 0.88 8.70
C ALA A 122 3.31 2.21 9.14
N HIS A 123 3.57 3.10 8.18
CA HIS A 123 3.97 4.46 8.50
C HIS A 123 2.87 5.18 9.29
N GLY A 124 1.63 4.97 8.88
CA GLY A 124 0.50 5.69 9.43
C GLY A 124 0.41 7.12 8.92
N THR A 125 -0.57 7.85 9.42
CA THR A 125 -0.81 9.25 9.10
C THR A 125 -1.79 9.85 10.11
N TYR A 126 -1.74 11.16 10.30
CA TYR A 126 -2.76 11.90 11.07
C TYR A 126 -4.04 12.18 10.26
N HIS A 127 -4.10 11.77 9.00
CA HIS A 127 -5.30 11.84 8.17
C HIS A 127 -6.35 10.83 8.64
N ALA A 128 -7.65 11.14 8.48
CA ALA A 128 -8.77 10.29 8.91
C ALA A 128 -8.72 8.87 8.32
N SER A 129 -8.13 8.69 7.14
CA SER A 129 -7.93 7.38 6.50
C SER A 129 -7.02 6.43 7.28
N ASN A 130 -6.31 6.91 8.29
CA ASN A 130 -5.51 6.06 9.19
C ASN A 130 -6.36 4.99 9.88
N SER A 131 -7.67 5.25 10.05
CA SER A 131 -8.66 4.28 10.53
C SER A 131 -8.69 2.95 9.74
N ALA A 132 -8.21 2.95 8.50
CA ALA A 132 -8.07 1.75 7.69
C ALA A 132 -7.18 0.67 8.36
N TYR A 133 -6.13 1.08 9.05
CA TYR A 133 -5.26 0.15 9.78
C TYR A 133 -5.95 -0.45 11.00
N ALA A 134 -6.68 0.36 11.78
CA ALA A 134 -7.48 -0.13 12.90
C ALA A 134 -8.60 -1.07 12.43
N LYS A 135 -9.29 -0.75 11.31
CA LYS A 135 -10.26 -1.63 10.67
C LYS A 135 -9.64 -2.96 10.29
N LEU A 136 -8.48 -2.98 9.64
CA LEU A 136 -7.78 -4.21 9.29
C LEU A 136 -7.45 -5.05 10.53
N GLY A 137 -6.95 -4.42 11.59
CA GLY A 137 -6.67 -5.08 12.88
C GLY A 137 -7.93 -5.70 13.48
N TYR A 138 -9.04 -4.97 13.50
CA TYR A 138 -10.33 -5.49 13.97
C TYR A 138 -10.84 -6.66 13.14
N MET A 139 -10.69 -6.58 11.81
CA MET A 139 -11.09 -7.67 10.90
C MET A 139 -10.26 -8.94 11.16
N PHE A 140 -8.95 -8.85 11.42
CA PHE A 140 -8.15 -10.00 11.82
C PHE A 140 -8.75 -10.69 13.05
N GLN A 141 -9.07 -9.93 14.10
CA GLN A 141 -9.60 -10.48 15.34
C GLN A 141 -10.97 -11.16 15.13
N THR A 142 -11.88 -10.54 14.39
CA THR A 142 -13.23 -11.03 14.16
C THR A 142 -13.30 -12.20 13.15
N LYS A 143 -12.33 -12.30 12.25
CA LYS A 143 -12.24 -13.40 11.27
C LYS A 143 -11.37 -14.59 11.76
N GLY A 144 -11.04 -14.64 13.06
CA GLY A 144 -10.34 -15.77 13.69
C GLY A 144 -8.81 -15.75 13.57
N MET A 145 -8.22 -14.69 13.04
CA MET A 145 -6.77 -14.50 12.95
C MET A 145 -6.26 -13.74 14.18
N LYS A 146 -6.51 -14.27 15.37
CA LYS A 146 -6.34 -13.59 16.66
C LYS A 146 -4.89 -13.22 17.02
N ASP A 147 -3.92 -13.78 16.36
CA ASP A 147 -2.49 -13.50 16.53
C ASP A 147 -1.95 -12.45 15.53
N TYR A 148 -2.83 -11.87 14.69
CA TYR A 148 -2.50 -10.79 13.77
C TYR A 148 -2.95 -9.42 14.32
N TYR A 149 -2.04 -8.45 14.27
CA TYR A 149 -2.21 -7.09 14.75
C TYR A 149 -1.79 -6.09 13.70
N THR A 150 -2.26 -4.87 13.83
CA THR A 150 -1.81 -3.73 13.01
C THR A 150 -1.33 -2.62 13.92
N GLY A 151 -0.30 -1.91 13.48
CA GLY A 151 0.22 -0.76 14.20
C GLY A 151 0.75 0.30 13.25
N THR A 152 0.74 1.56 13.68
CA THR A 152 1.20 2.69 12.90
C THR A 152 2.23 3.50 13.68
N ARG A 153 3.23 4.04 12.98
CA ARG A 153 4.20 4.95 13.58
C ARG A 153 3.57 6.31 13.88
N GLU A 154 2.69 6.76 12.99
CA GLU A 154 1.93 8.00 13.13
C GLU A 154 0.45 7.67 13.18
N GLY A 155 -0.27 8.23 14.15
CA GLY A 155 -1.68 7.95 14.37
C GLY A 155 -1.94 6.69 15.21
N PHE A 156 -3.08 6.05 14.99
CA PHE A 156 -3.57 4.90 15.78
C PHE A 156 -3.77 3.68 14.87
N PRO A 157 -3.47 2.42 15.33
CA PRO A 157 -3.03 2.01 16.68
C PRO A 157 -1.56 2.36 16.98
N THR A 158 -1.29 2.82 18.20
CA THR A 158 0.08 3.15 18.64
C THR A 158 0.84 1.90 19.11
N ILE A 159 2.14 2.06 19.35
CA ILE A 159 2.98 0.97 19.86
C ILE A 159 2.59 0.54 21.27
N GLU A 160 2.10 1.47 22.08
CA GLU A 160 1.62 1.23 23.43
C GLU A 160 0.34 0.41 23.40
N ASP A 161 -0.64 0.81 22.57
CA ASP A 161 -1.92 0.11 22.41
C ASP A 161 -1.72 -1.33 21.95
N VAL A 162 -0.91 -1.52 20.92
CA VAL A 162 -0.67 -2.85 20.34
C VAL A 162 0.17 -3.72 21.27
N GLY A 163 1.17 -3.15 21.95
CA GLY A 163 1.96 -3.85 22.96
C GLY A 163 1.08 -4.38 24.09
N GLU A 164 0.14 -3.57 24.57
CA GLU A 164 -0.80 -3.97 25.62
C GLU A 164 -1.76 -5.07 25.13
N GLN A 165 -2.33 -4.94 23.93
CA GLN A 165 -3.18 -5.98 23.35
C GLN A 165 -2.46 -7.33 23.22
N MET A 166 -1.22 -7.33 22.71
CA MET A 166 -0.41 -8.54 22.58
C MET A 166 -0.07 -9.16 23.95
N ARG A 167 0.20 -8.34 24.95
CA ARG A 167 0.50 -8.78 26.33
C ARG A 167 -0.73 -9.43 26.97
N GLN A 168 -1.91 -8.83 26.82
CA GLN A 168 -3.19 -9.38 27.31
C GLN A 168 -3.54 -10.70 26.64
N ALA A 169 -3.17 -10.87 25.38
CA ALA A 169 -3.31 -12.13 24.64
C ALA A 169 -2.23 -13.17 25.00
N GLY A 170 -1.29 -12.86 25.91
CA GLY A 170 -0.25 -13.78 26.38
C GLY A 170 0.94 -13.93 25.45
N HIS A 171 1.08 -13.07 24.41
CA HIS A 171 2.23 -13.13 23.53
C HIS A 171 3.49 -12.60 24.20
N LYS A 172 4.61 -13.30 23.98
CA LYS A 172 5.96 -12.88 24.39
C LYS A 172 6.88 -12.65 23.19
N ARG A 173 6.52 -13.22 22.04
CA ARG A 173 7.24 -13.09 20.78
C ARG A 173 6.36 -12.42 19.74
N VAL A 174 6.95 -11.52 18.96
CA VAL A 174 6.28 -10.83 17.86
C VAL A 174 7.16 -10.83 16.61
N GLN A 175 6.57 -11.11 15.48
CA GLN A 175 7.19 -10.89 14.18
C GLN A 175 6.61 -9.63 13.56
N LEU A 176 7.47 -8.65 13.28
CA LEU A 176 7.12 -7.44 12.56
C LEU A 176 7.02 -7.75 11.06
N ILE A 177 5.94 -7.32 10.44
CA ILE A 177 5.69 -7.43 9.01
C ILE A 177 5.51 -6.01 8.47
N PRO A 178 6.48 -5.44 7.73
CA PRO A 178 6.33 -4.12 7.15
C PRO A 178 5.13 -4.05 6.21
N PHE A 179 4.16 -3.23 6.54
CA PHE A 179 2.93 -3.06 5.76
C PHE A 179 3.06 -1.87 4.80
N MET A 180 4.03 -2.01 3.88
CA MET A 180 4.39 -1.02 2.87
C MET A 180 4.67 -1.72 1.54
N PHE A 181 4.33 -1.08 0.42
CA PHE A 181 4.53 -1.69 -0.91
C PHE A 181 6.01 -1.85 -1.26
N VAL A 182 6.85 -0.88 -0.87
CA VAL A 182 8.31 -0.88 -1.06
C VAL A 182 8.98 -0.56 0.27
N LEU A 183 10.10 -1.20 0.57
CA LEU A 183 10.98 -0.83 1.67
C LEU A 183 12.14 0.01 1.14
N ILE A 184 12.37 1.16 1.76
CA ILE A 184 13.56 1.97 1.50
C ILE A 184 14.68 1.42 2.39
N ARG A 185 15.65 0.75 1.79
CA ARG A 185 16.82 0.22 2.52
C ARG A 185 17.84 1.34 2.79
N GLY A 186 18.60 1.20 3.88
CA GLY A 186 19.74 2.07 4.19
C GLY A 186 19.38 3.43 4.80
N THR A 187 18.15 3.62 5.29
CA THR A 187 17.80 4.77 6.10
C THR A 187 17.73 4.36 7.57
N GLU A 188 18.51 5.02 8.44
CA GLU A 188 18.34 4.92 9.88
C GLU A 188 16.91 5.38 10.26
N ASN A 189 16.31 4.77 11.30
CA ASN A 189 14.95 5.04 11.74
C ASN A 189 13.84 4.61 10.76
N THR A 190 13.95 3.43 10.19
CA THR A 190 12.81 2.82 9.47
C THR A 190 11.62 2.59 10.41
N VAL A 191 10.43 2.39 9.83
CA VAL A 191 9.24 2.02 10.62
C VAL A 191 9.52 0.73 11.42
N ALA A 192 10.21 -0.23 10.80
CA ALA A 192 10.58 -1.49 11.47
C ALA A 192 11.53 -1.27 12.65
N ASP A 193 12.53 -0.39 12.52
CA ASP A 193 13.48 -0.09 13.60
C ASP A 193 12.77 0.57 14.80
N PHE A 194 11.87 1.52 14.53
CA PHE A 194 11.05 2.15 15.56
C PHE A 194 10.27 1.11 16.36
N TRP A 195 9.54 0.24 15.68
CA TRP A 195 8.73 -0.80 16.29
C TRP A 195 9.58 -1.85 17.00
N GLN A 196 10.68 -2.29 16.40
CA GLN A 196 11.57 -3.27 17.04
C GLN A 196 12.14 -2.76 18.35
N LYS A 197 12.65 -1.52 18.36
CA LYS A 197 13.21 -0.89 19.57
C LYS A 197 12.14 -0.75 20.66
N GLY A 198 10.99 -0.19 20.34
CA GLY A 198 9.94 0.07 21.31
C GLY A 198 9.33 -1.20 21.90
N LEU A 199 9.11 -2.24 21.09
CA LEU A 199 8.58 -3.50 21.61
C LEU A 199 9.59 -4.30 22.43
N ARG A 200 10.90 -4.24 22.09
CA ARG A 200 11.96 -4.82 22.95
C ARG A 200 12.03 -4.14 24.31
N GLN A 201 11.85 -2.81 24.36
CA GLN A 201 11.75 -2.07 25.63
C GLN A 201 10.52 -2.48 26.46
N GLN A 202 9.45 -2.95 25.81
CA GLN A 202 8.28 -3.51 26.46
C GLN A 202 8.42 -4.99 26.84
N GLY A 203 9.58 -5.62 26.59
CA GLY A 203 9.89 -6.99 26.99
C GLY A 203 9.53 -8.06 25.96
N PHE A 204 9.18 -7.69 24.72
CA PHE A 204 8.92 -8.66 23.66
C PHE A 204 10.21 -9.16 23.01
N ASP A 205 10.23 -10.45 22.63
CA ASP A 205 11.18 -11.03 21.69
C ASP A 205 10.72 -10.67 20.27
N VAL A 206 11.51 -9.86 19.55
CA VAL A 206 11.10 -9.26 18.27
C VAL A 206 11.94 -9.76 17.14
N ASP A 207 11.29 -10.41 16.18
CA ASP A 207 11.81 -10.79 14.87
C ASP A 207 11.22 -9.90 13.75
N ILE A 208 11.89 -9.82 12.59
CA ILE A 208 11.44 -9.00 11.47
C ILE A 208 11.37 -9.83 10.20
N TYR A 209 10.20 -9.81 9.55
CA TYR A 209 9.99 -10.33 8.21
C TYR A 209 10.25 -9.22 7.18
N LEU A 210 11.47 -9.16 6.63
CA LEU A 210 11.95 -8.06 5.78
C LEU A 210 11.50 -8.14 4.31
N LYS A 211 10.28 -8.58 4.03
CA LYS A 211 9.73 -8.56 2.67
C LYS A 211 8.60 -7.53 2.57
N PRO A 212 8.71 -6.55 1.65
CA PRO A 212 7.63 -5.59 1.42
C PRO A 212 6.43 -6.25 0.74
N LEU A 213 5.25 -5.63 0.88
CA LEU A 213 4.02 -6.14 0.27
C LEU A 213 4.14 -6.34 -1.24
N GLY A 214 4.90 -5.49 -1.92
CA GLY A 214 5.10 -5.60 -3.37
C GLY A 214 5.89 -6.83 -3.82
N GLU A 215 6.52 -7.60 -2.92
CA GLU A 215 7.09 -8.91 -3.24
C GLU A 215 6.05 -10.03 -3.20
N ASN A 216 4.88 -9.80 -2.60
CA ASN A 216 3.81 -10.77 -2.54
C ASN A 216 3.02 -10.80 -3.86
N PRO A 217 2.96 -11.95 -4.59
CA PRO A 217 2.24 -12.04 -5.85
C PRO A 217 0.75 -11.74 -5.74
N ALA A 218 0.10 -12.12 -4.63
CA ALA A 218 -1.31 -11.87 -4.39
C ALA A 218 -1.60 -10.38 -4.24
N ILE A 219 -0.73 -9.64 -3.54
CA ILE A 219 -0.84 -8.17 -3.42
C ILE A 219 -0.68 -7.49 -4.78
N ARG A 220 0.28 -7.94 -5.61
CA ARG A 220 0.42 -7.40 -6.97
C ARG A 220 -0.82 -7.65 -7.82
N SER A 221 -1.46 -8.82 -7.67
CA SER A 221 -2.69 -9.15 -8.39
C SER A 221 -3.85 -8.23 -8.02
N LEU A 222 -3.96 -7.81 -6.73
CA LEU A 222 -4.98 -6.85 -6.32
C LEU A 222 -4.83 -5.50 -7.05
N PHE A 223 -3.61 -4.99 -7.21
CA PHE A 223 -3.40 -3.78 -8.01
C PHE A 223 -3.74 -3.97 -9.50
N ILE A 224 -3.49 -5.15 -10.07
CA ILE A 224 -3.94 -5.48 -11.43
C ILE A 224 -5.48 -5.44 -11.51
N ASP A 225 -6.19 -5.95 -10.52
CA ASP A 225 -7.65 -5.92 -10.49
C ASP A 225 -8.18 -4.48 -10.31
N HIS A 226 -7.48 -3.64 -9.54
CA HIS A 226 -7.78 -2.21 -9.46
C HIS A 226 -7.58 -1.49 -10.80
N ILE A 227 -6.56 -1.85 -11.59
CA ILE A 227 -6.39 -1.32 -12.95
C ILE A 227 -7.58 -1.77 -13.83
N ARG A 228 -7.95 -3.06 -13.82
CA ARG A 228 -9.12 -3.57 -14.56
C ARG A 228 -10.40 -2.84 -14.18
N PHE A 229 -10.59 -2.60 -12.88
CA PHE A 229 -11.73 -1.83 -12.39
C PHE A 229 -11.71 -0.39 -12.93
N ALA A 230 -10.57 0.30 -12.86
CA ALA A 230 -10.41 1.65 -13.38
C ALA A 230 -10.58 1.72 -14.92
N MET A 231 -10.21 0.66 -15.66
CA MET A 231 -10.48 0.55 -17.10
C MET A 231 -11.98 0.47 -17.40
N LYS A 232 -12.72 -0.24 -16.55
CA LYS A 232 -14.17 -0.45 -16.72
C LYS A 232 -14.99 0.77 -16.32
N TYR A 233 -14.60 1.47 -15.26
CA TYR A 233 -15.39 2.55 -14.65
C TYR A 233 -14.64 3.88 -14.73
N LYS A 234 -15.32 4.92 -15.20
CA LYS A 234 -14.75 6.27 -15.35
C LYS A 234 -14.38 6.93 -14.02
N ARG A 235 -15.08 6.60 -12.94
CA ARG A 235 -14.74 6.95 -11.57
C ARG A 235 -14.64 5.67 -10.77
N ALA A 236 -13.47 5.26 -10.39
CA ALA A 236 -13.24 4.13 -9.50
C ALA A 236 -13.61 4.52 -8.06
N THR A 237 -14.89 4.72 -7.79
CA THR A 237 -15.43 5.07 -6.48
C THR A 237 -16.27 3.92 -5.92
N ILE A 238 -16.60 4.00 -4.63
CA ILE A 238 -17.52 3.05 -3.99
C ILE A 238 -18.89 3.02 -4.67
N PHE A 239 -19.35 4.14 -5.25
CA PHE A 239 -20.60 4.20 -6.00
C PHE A 239 -20.57 3.37 -7.28
N ASP A 240 -19.43 3.31 -7.95
CA ASP A 240 -19.27 2.48 -9.14
C ASP A 240 -19.26 0.99 -8.77
N ARG A 241 -18.67 0.64 -7.63
CA ARG A 241 -18.70 -0.74 -7.10
C ARG A 241 -20.10 -1.14 -6.64
N LYS A 242 -20.89 -0.26 -6.01
CA LYS A 242 -22.28 -0.55 -5.62
C LYS A 242 -23.13 -1.01 -6.80
N LYS A 243 -22.89 -0.51 -8.01
CA LYS A 243 -23.61 -0.96 -9.22
C LYS A 243 -23.36 -2.45 -9.53
N LEU A 244 -22.30 -3.04 -9.01
CA LEU A 244 -22.00 -4.47 -9.17
C LEU A 244 -22.78 -5.36 -8.20
N TYR A 245 -23.32 -4.80 -7.11
CA TYR A 245 -24.02 -5.53 -6.07
C TYR A 245 -25.56 -5.41 -6.13
N THR A 246 -26.06 -4.67 -7.11
CA THR A 246 -27.52 -4.43 -7.29
C THR A 246 -28.14 -5.36 -8.33
N HIS A 247 -27.58 -6.58 -8.49
CA HIS A 247 -28.16 -7.62 -9.35
C HIS A 247 -28.35 -8.90 -8.57
#